data_e16b4b55504e8d24bfd5cf56ccd965b8
#
_entry.id   e16b4b55504e8d24bfd5cf56ccd965b8
#
_cell.length_a   1.000
_cell.length_b   1.000
_cell.length_c   1.000
_cell.angle_alpha   90.00
_cell.angle_beta   90.00
_cell.angle_gamma   90.00
#
_symmetry.space_group_name_H-M   'P 1'
#
loop_
_entity.id
_entity.type
_entity.pdbx_description
1 polymer ?
#
loop_
_entity_poly.entity_id
_entity_poly.type
_entity_poly.pdbx_seq_one_letter_code
_entity_poly.pdbx_strand_id
1 'polypeptide(L)'
;MFKDIVNFEVRLASKDRETSDIQEYLDELIIKNPNMADKALIALITLPNRILINKDIKPIKSEKAKLFELRVQSKNDICRFFFVIERPNVIVLYGFTKKTQKIDKKDINAGIRAFEEYQETKLSIPLDVI
;
A
#
# COMPACT_ATOMS: atom_id res chain seq x y z
N MET A 1 21.88 -22.52 4.12
CA MET A 1 20.88 -22.44 3.06
C MET A 1 19.68 -21.58 3.46
N PHE A 2 18.98 -21.96 4.53
CA PHE A 2 17.78 -21.20 4.94
C PHE A 2 18.09 -19.87 5.61
N LYS A 3 19.30 -19.65 6.06
CA LYS A 3 19.72 -18.38 6.67
C LYS A 3 19.66 -17.20 5.70
N ASP A 4 19.61 -17.49 4.39
CA ASP A 4 19.55 -16.44 3.37
C ASP A 4 18.12 -16.09 2.97
N ILE A 5 17.12 -16.74 3.58
CA ILE A 5 15.71 -16.43 3.33
C ILE A 5 15.37 -15.12 4.04
N VAL A 6 14.99 -14.14 3.24
CA VAL A 6 14.56 -12.85 3.75
C VAL A 6 13.04 -12.83 3.83
N ASN A 7 12.52 -12.64 5.03
CA ASN A 7 11.09 -12.47 5.24
C ASN A 7 10.72 -11.02 4.95
N PHE A 8 9.94 -10.81 3.89
CA PHE A 8 9.40 -9.48 3.60
C PHE A 8 8.27 -9.16 4.57
N GLU A 9 8.21 -7.93 4.99
CA GLU A 9 7.20 -7.45 5.91
C GLU A 9 6.50 -6.23 5.31
N VAL A 10 5.15 -6.19 5.43
CA VAL A 10 4.37 -5.03 5.05
C VAL A 10 4.37 -4.05 6.20
N ARG A 11 4.77 -2.82 5.91
CA ARG A 11 4.74 -1.74 6.89
C ARG A 11 4.01 -0.55 6.29
N LEU A 12 3.41 0.24 7.15
CA LEU A 12 2.65 1.42 6.75
C LEU A 12 3.47 2.67 7.06
N ALA A 13 3.61 3.56 6.09
CA ALA A 13 4.29 4.83 6.31
C ALA A 13 3.61 5.60 7.44
N SER A 14 4.42 6.22 8.30
CA SER A 14 3.94 6.94 9.47
C SER A 14 4.75 8.23 9.62
N LYS A 15 4.13 9.24 10.22
CA LYS A 15 4.81 10.51 10.52
C LYS A 15 5.34 10.55 11.95
N ASP A 16 4.77 9.74 12.83
CA ASP A 16 5.02 9.82 14.27
C ASP A 16 5.35 8.49 14.95
N ARG A 17 5.41 7.40 14.18
CA ARG A 17 5.59 6.01 14.67
C ARG A 17 4.41 5.46 15.45
N GLU A 18 3.33 6.20 15.61
CA GLU A 18 2.17 5.76 16.38
C GLU A 18 0.96 5.55 15.49
N THR A 19 0.79 6.40 14.47
CA THR A 19 -0.37 6.38 13.58
C THR A 19 0.05 6.34 12.13
N SER A 20 -0.89 5.96 11.27
CA SER A 20 -0.68 5.95 9.83
C SER A 20 -2.00 6.30 9.14
N ASP A 21 -1.93 7.18 8.14
CA ASP A 21 -3.08 7.52 7.31
C ASP A 21 -3.64 6.28 6.60
N ILE A 22 -2.77 5.33 6.27
CA ILE A 22 -3.19 4.08 5.63
C ILE A 22 -4.01 3.24 6.63
N GLN A 23 -3.58 3.16 7.88
CA GLN A 23 -4.33 2.42 8.90
C GLN A 23 -5.68 3.08 9.14
N GLU A 24 -5.73 4.39 9.20
CA GLU A 24 -7.00 5.14 9.35
C GLU A 24 -7.94 4.85 8.17
N TYR A 25 -7.41 4.85 6.95
CA TYR A 25 -8.18 4.50 5.77
C TYR A 25 -8.76 3.08 5.87
N LEU A 26 -7.95 2.11 6.30
CA LEU A 26 -8.39 0.72 6.47
C LEU A 26 -9.45 0.60 7.57
N ASP A 27 -9.28 1.30 8.68
CA ASP A 27 -10.23 1.29 9.77
C ASP A 27 -11.59 1.85 9.34
N GLU A 28 -11.60 2.94 8.57
CA GLU A 28 -12.82 3.47 7.95
C GLU A 28 -13.45 2.47 7.00
N LEU A 29 -12.62 1.81 6.20
CA LEU A 29 -13.09 0.84 5.22
C LEU A 29 -13.78 -0.35 5.89
N ILE A 30 -13.27 -0.81 7.03
CA ILE A 30 -13.87 -1.89 7.82
C ILE A 30 -15.31 -1.53 8.21
N ILE A 31 -15.54 -0.27 8.55
CA ILE A 31 -16.86 0.21 8.95
C ILE A 31 -17.79 0.39 7.75
N LYS A 32 -17.29 1.00 6.68
CA LYS A 32 -18.12 1.38 5.52
C LYS A 32 -18.33 0.25 4.52
N ASN A 33 -17.34 -0.62 4.36
CA ASN A 33 -17.39 -1.68 3.36
C ASN A 33 -16.55 -2.87 3.84
N PRO A 34 -17.10 -3.69 4.77
CA PRO A 34 -16.33 -4.79 5.36
C PRO A 34 -15.83 -5.82 4.34
N ASN A 35 -16.58 -6.08 3.29
CA ASN A 35 -16.14 -7.03 2.26
C ASN A 35 -14.91 -6.54 1.52
N MET A 36 -14.88 -5.25 1.18
CA MET A 36 -13.73 -4.63 0.54
C MET A 36 -12.54 -4.61 1.51
N ALA A 37 -12.80 -4.31 2.80
CA ALA A 37 -11.77 -4.29 3.83
C ALA A 37 -11.08 -5.65 3.97
N ASP A 38 -11.86 -6.73 4.00
CA ASP A 38 -11.32 -8.09 4.08
C ASP A 38 -10.41 -8.39 2.89
N LYS A 39 -10.86 -8.06 1.69
CA LYS A 39 -10.07 -8.26 0.48
C LYS A 39 -8.79 -7.43 0.51
N ALA A 40 -8.88 -6.18 0.94
CA ALA A 40 -7.74 -5.27 1.03
C ALA A 40 -6.71 -5.78 2.03
N LEU A 41 -7.14 -6.21 3.21
CA LEU A 41 -6.25 -6.73 4.24
C LEU A 41 -5.53 -7.98 3.78
N ILE A 42 -6.26 -8.92 3.17
CA ILE A 42 -5.65 -10.14 2.63
C ILE A 42 -4.63 -9.79 1.55
N ALA A 43 -4.96 -8.87 0.66
CA ALA A 43 -4.06 -8.44 -0.41
C ALA A 43 -2.79 -7.82 0.16
N LEU A 44 -2.89 -6.98 1.19
CA LEU A 44 -1.73 -6.36 1.83
C LEU A 44 -0.87 -7.38 2.58
N ILE A 45 -1.50 -8.26 3.36
CA ILE A 45 -0.78 -9.27 4.12
C ILE A 45 0.01 -10.20 3.21
N THR A 46 -0.57 -10.57 2.07
CA THR A 46 0.05 -11.49 1.13
C THR A 46 0.95 -10.81 0.10
N LEU A 47 0.95 -9.48 0.06
CA LEU A 47 1.69 -8.70 -0.93
C LEU A 47 3.17 -9.09 -1.04
N PRO A 48 3.92 -9.22 0.07
CA PRO A 48 5.34 -9.55 -0.04
C PRO A 48 5.63 -10.84 -0.81
N ASN A 49 4.72 -11.82 -0.73
CA ASN A 49 4.90 -13.10 -1.39
C ASN A 49 4.49 -13.09 -2.86
N ARG A 50 3.83 -12.02 -3.32
CA ARG A 50 3.25 -11.95 -4.66
C ARG A 50 3.81 -10.85 -5.55
N ILE A 51 4.79 -10.10 -5.07
CA ILE A 51 5.30 -8.91 -5.77
C ILE A 51 5.76 -9.19 -7.20
N LEU A 52 6.39 -10.35 -7.43
CA LEU A 52 6.97 -10.67 -8.72
C LEU A 52 6.00 -11.29 -9.73
N ILE A 53 4.85 -11.77 -9.28
CA ILE A 53 3.96 -12.59 -10.11
C ILE A 53 2.51 -12.12 -10.15
N ASN A 54 2.18 -11.05 -9.46
CA ASN A 54 0.78 -10.64 -9.31
C ASN A 54 0.36 -9.65 -10.38
N LYS A 55 -0.73 -9.98 -11.09
CA LYS A 55 -1.31 -9.12 -12.13
C LYS A 55 -1.93 -7.84 -11.58
N ASP A 56 -2.26 -7.83 -10.29
CA ASP A 56 -2.89 -6.68 -9.65
C ASP A 56 -1.86 -5.64 -9.20
N ILE A 57 -0.57 -5.91 -9.42
CA ILE A 57 0.52 -5.01 -9.08
C ILE A 57 1.07 -4.40 -10.37
N LYS A 58 1.07 -3.08 -10.44
CA LYS A 58 1.57 -2.35 -11.61
C LYS A 58 2.53 -1.25 -11.18
N PRO A 59 3.60 -1.04 -11.96
CA PRO A 59 4.45 0.13 -11.72
C PRO A 59 3.71 1.41 -12.08
N ILE A 60 3.97 2.47 -11.33
CA ILE A 60 3.44 3.80 -11.62
C ILE A 60 4.55 4.58 -12.31
N LYS A 61 4.26 5.12 -13.48
CA LYS A 61 5.23 5.93 -14.22
C LYS A 61 5.44 7.25 -13.49
N SER A 62 6.64 7.42 -12.94
CA SER A 62 7.06 8.64 -12.30
C SER A 62 8.57 8.76 -12.42
N GLU A 63 9.03 9.95 -12.76
CA GLU A 63 10.47 10.25 -12.80
C GLU A 63 11.05 10.44 -11.41
N LYS A 64 10.20 10.68 -10.42
CA LYS A 64 10.61 11.03 -9.06
C LYS A 64 10.75 9.84 -8.13
N ALA A 65 10.03 8.75 -8.40
CA ALA A 65 10.00 7.62 -7.48
C ALA A 65 9.64 6.33 -8.20
N LYS A 66 10.17 5.21 -7.70
CA LYS A 66 9.75 3.87 -8.17
C LYS A 66 8.58 3.41 -7.30
N LEU A 67 7.39 3.82 -7.71
CA LEU A 67 6.16 3.48 -7.04
C LEU A 67 5.47 2.31 -7.73
N PHE A 68 4.80 1.50 -6.93
CA PHE A 68 3.94 0.43 -7.42
C PHE A 68 2.53 0.64 -6.89
N GLU A 69 1.57 0.13 -7.64
CA GLU A 69 0.17 0.16 -7.26
C GLU A 69 -0.33 -1.27 -7.06
N LEU A 70 -0.98 -1.51 -5.93
CA LEU A 70 -1.76 -2.71 -5.69
C LEU A 70 -3.23 -2.36 -5.84
N ARG A 71 -3.95 -3.10 -6.69
CA ARG A 71 -5.39 -2.93 -6.90
C ARG A 71 -6.14 -4.06 -6.21
N VAL A 72 -7.20 -3.68 -5.51
CA VAL A 72 -8.12 -4.64 -4.92
C VAL A 72 -9.53 -4.28 -5.38
N GLN A 73 -10.11 -5.12 -6.21
CA GLN A 73 -11.42 -4.85 -6.80
C GLN A 73 -12.52 -5.60 -6.07
N SER A 74 -13.62 -4.92 -5.81
CA SER A 74 -14.82 -5.50 -5.23
C SER A 74 -16.03 -4.83 -5.87
N LYS A 75 -16.84 -5.59 -6.60
CA LYS A 75 -18.04 -5.08 -7.29
C LYS A 75 -17.76 -3.79 -8.06
N ASN A 76 -18.21 -2.65 -7.52
CA ASN A 76 -18.14 -1.36 -8.20
C ASN A 76 -16.97 -0.48 -7.75
N ASP A 77 -16.25 -0.88 -6.71
CA ASP A 77 -15.19 -0.07 -6.14
C ASP A 77 -13.83 -0.72 -6.34
N ILE A 78 -12.81 0.12 -6.46
CA ILE A 78 -11.42 -0.30 -6.53
C ILE A 78 -10.68 0.40 -5.40
N CYS A 79 -10.12 -0.42 -4.51
CA CYS A 79 -9.24 0.03 -3.46
C CYS A 79 -7.81 -0.04 -3.99
N ARG A 80 -7.06 1.04 -3.86
CA ARG A 80 -5.70 1.12 -4.41
C ARG A 80 -4.72 1.51 -3.34
N PHE A 81 -3.56 0.88 -3.37
CA PHE A 81 -2.47 1.19 -2.46
C PHE A 81 -1.20 1.45 -3.25
N PHE A 82 -0.56 2.57 -2.99
CA PHE A 82 0.75 2.87 -3.54
C PHE A 82 1.80 2.44 -2.54
N PHE A 83 2.81 1.74 -3.02
CA PHE A 83 3.86 1.23 -2.17
C PHE A 83 5.22 1.29 -2.85
N VAL A 84 6.27 1.20 -2.05
CA VAL A 84 7.64 1.05 -2.50
C VAL A 84 8.22 -0.22 -1.88
N ILE A 85 9.20 -0.79 -2.57
CA ILE A 85 9.92 -1.95 -2.06
C ILE A 85 11.23 -1.45 -1.46
N GLU A 86 11.38 -1.63 -0.17
CA GLU A 86 12.58 -1.26 0.56
C GLU A 86 13.00 -2.47 1.37
N ARG A 87 13.75 -3.34 0.73
CA ARG A 87 14.08 -4.67 1.26
C ARG A 87 14.63 -4.62 2.68
N PRO A 88 14.14 -5.46 3.60
CA PRO A 88 13.17 -6.55 3.39
C PRO A 88 11.71 -6.13 3.50
N ASN A 89 11.42 -4.85 3.46
CA ASN A 89 10.08 -4.34 3.71
C ASN A 89 9.38 -3.90 2.44
N VAL A 90 8.07 -3.97 2.49
CA VAL A 90 7.16 -3.31 1.54
C VAL A 90 6.51 -2.18 2.32
N ILE A 91 6.73 -0.95 1.89
CA ILE A 91 6.23 0.22 2.60
C ILE A 91 5.02 0.76 1.84
N VAL A 92 3.85 0.67 2.46
CA VAL A 92 2.62 1.22 1.90
C VAL A 92 2.56 2.70 2.24
N LEU A 93 2.45 3.54 1.22
CA LEU A 93 2.55 4.99 1.34
C LEU A 93 1.21 5.70 1.33
N TYR A 94 0.24 5.17 0.59
CA TYR A 94 -1.00 5.87 0.33
C TYR A 94 -2.07 4.86 -0.07
N GLY A 95 -3.30 5.05 0.41
CA GLY A 95 -4.42 4.20 0.08
C GLY A 95 -5.68 5.01 -0.17
N PHE A 96 -6.48 4.61 -1.16
CA PHE A 96 -7.72 5.30 -1.49
C PHE A 96 -8.66 4.38 -2.27
N THR A 97 -9.94 4.75 -2.29
CA THR A 97 -10.97 4.03 -3.03
C THR A 97 -11.43 4.88 -4.22
N LYS A 98 -11.57 4.24 -5.37
CA LYS A 98 -12.02 4.90 -6.57
C LYS A 98 -12.89 3.95 -7.39
N LYS A 99 -13.91 4.47 -8.06
CA LYS A 99 -14.83 3.65 -8.87
C LYS A 99 -14.32 3.39 -10.29
N THR A 100 -13.41 4.22 -10.77
CA THR A 100 -12.90 4.13 -12.13
C THR A 100 -11.55 3.42 -12.18
N GLN A 101 -11.26 2.78 -13.31
CA GLN A 101 -9.99 2.07 -13.52
C GLN A 101 -8.81 3.04 -13.62
N LYS A 102 -9.05 4.24 -14.10
CA LYS A 102 -8.00 5.20 -14.39
C LYS A 102 -7.57 5.98 -13.15
N ILE A 103 -6.26 6.02 -12.92
CA ILE A 103 -5.67 6.89 -11.91
C ILE A 103 -5.41 8.24 -12.56
N ASP A 104 -5.83 9.32 -11.92
CA ASP A 104 -5.56 10.65 -12.42
C ASP A 104 -4.25 11.20 -11.83
N LYS A 105 -3.85 12.34 -12.39
CA LYS A 105 -2.61 13.00 -12.00
C LYS A 105 -2.59 13.43 -10.53
N LYS A 106 -3.76 13.76 -9.99
CA LYS A 106 -3.92 14.16 -8.59
C LYS A 106 -3.56 13.00 -7.65
N ASP A 107 -4.01 11.79 -7.98
CA ASP A 107 -3.72 10.59 -7.18
C ASP A 107 -2.23 10.26 -7.22
N ILE A 108 -1.62 10.34 -8.39
CA ILE A 108 -0.19 10.09 -8.56
C ILE A 108 0.63 11.10 -7.75
N ASN A 109 0.26 12.36 -7.82
CA ASN A 109 0.96 13.42 -7.07
C ASN A 109 0.84 13.22 -5.55
N ALA A 110 -0.32 12.76 -5.08
CA ALA A 110 -0.50 12.43 -3.66
C ALA A 110 0.43 11.30 -3.23
N GLY A 111 0.57 10.28 -4.09
CA GLY A 111 1.49 9.17 -3.84
C GLY A 111 2.94 9.60 -3.81
N ILE A 112 3.34 10.46 -4.73
CA ILE A 112 4.71 11.00 -4.78
C ILE A 112 5.01 11.82 -3.53
N ARG A 113 4.07 12.64 -3.09
CA ARG A 113 4.21 13.44 -1.88
C ARG A 113 4.36 12.56 -0.65
N ALA A 114 3.57 11.51 -0.54
CA ALA A 114 3.69 10.55 0.54
C ALA A 114 5.06 9.85 0.52
N PHE A 115 5.57 9.53 -0.65
CA PHE A 115 6.90 8.96 -0.80
C PHE A 115 7.99 9.93 -0.33
N GLU A 116 7.91 11.19 -0.72
CA GLU A 116 8.87 12.20 -0.32
C GLU A 116 8.89 12.38 1.21
N GLU A 117 7.71 12.42 1.82
CA GLU A 117 7.59 12.49 3.29
C GLU A 117 8.22 11.27 3.96
N TYR A 118 7.96 10.09 3.43
CA TYR A 118 8.56 8.87 3.96
C TYR A 118 10.07 8.88 3.82
N GLN A 119 10.61 9.38 2.71
CA GLN A 119 12.06 9.46 2.50
C GLN A 119 12.74 10.36 3.52
N GLU A 120 12.06 11.40 3.99
CA GLU A 120 12.59 12.29 5.02
C GLU A 120 12.63 11.63 6.39
N THR A 121 11.57 10.93 6.76
CA THR A 121 11.43 10.38 8.12
C THR A 121 11.88 8.94 8.25
N LYS A 122 11.67 8.13 7.21
CA LYS A 122 11.84 6.67 7.23
C LYS A 122 11.03 5.99 8.32
N LEU A 123 9.96 6.63 8.77
CA LEU A 123 9.09 6.09 9.82
C LEU A 123 7.99 5.21 9.25
N SER A 124 7.82 4.06 9.84
CA SER A 124 6.74 3.13 9.48
C SER A 124 6.27 2.36 10.70
N ILE A 125 5.05 1.83 10.61
CA ILE A 125 4.47 0.99 11.66
C ILE A 125 3.96 -0.31 11.03
N PRO A 126 3.83 -1.38 11.83
CA PRO A 126 3.24 -2.63 11.33
C PRO A 126 1.77 -2.43 10.94
N LEU A 127 1.32 -3.24 9.98
CA LEU A 127 -0.10 -3.29 9.63
C LEU A 127 -0.86 -3.97 10.77
N ASP A 128 -1.92 -3.32 11.26
CA ASP A 128 -2.79 -3.87 12.27
C ASP A 128 -3.96 -4.58 11.60
N VAL A 129 -4.06 -5.89 11.82
CA VAL A 129 -5.07 -6.74 11.18
C VAL A 129 -6.18 -7.20 12.13
N ILE A 130 -6.15 -6.73 13.34
CA ILE A 130 -7.14 -7.16 14.35
C ILE A 130 -8.28 -6.15 14.45
#